data_6d6177fb2a717fe522819c2f8eb6a775
#
_entry.id   6d6177fb2a717fe522819c2f8eb6a775
#
_cell.length_a   1.000
_cell.length_b   1.000
_cell.length_c   1.000
_cell.angle_alpha   90.00
_cell.angle_beta   90.00
_cell.angle_gamma   90.00
#
_symmetry.space_group_name_H-M   'P 1'
#
loop_
_entity.id
_entity.type
_entity.pdbx_description
1 polymer ?
#
loop_
_entity_poly.entity_id
_entity_poly.type
_entity_poly.pdbx_seq_one_letter_code
_entity_poly.pdbx_strand_id
1 'polypeptide(L)'
;MINKSKNISYTTKKYHRKNCSSGIERVPNMSTLPADLKSKALETPNIPAAVVCPNQESILSAVIEGKNMNLIDPTLIGNKSLITETAKNFSLDISNFNIEEAKDEEDSASIACQISNENKSKIIIKGNLHTDILMRSYLKKEFNLLDGRRLSHIWHMTTPQLKKPLFITDGALNVLPRVDIKLQILKNAVQFCNKLNISKPKVAILSGTEDPIESMPSSVDAKKVMELAFKEKINAFIHGPLAFDNAVS
;
A
#
# COMPACT_ATOMS: atom_id res chain seq x y z
N MET A 1 16.50 -47.41 -25.76
CA MET A 1 15.14 -47.90 -26.02
C MET A 1 14.24 -47.49 -24.87
N ILE A 2 13.12 -46.90 -25.21
CA ILE A 2 11.95 -46.59 -24.38
C ILE A 2 12.12 -45.41 -23.42
N ASN A 3 11.78 -44.28 -23.99
CA ASN A 3 11.42 -43.01 -23.40
C ASN A 3 10.08 -43.14 -22.65
N LYS A 4 10.00 -42.76 -21.38
CA LYS A 4 8.74 -42.54 -20.67
C LYS A 4 8.70 -41.13 -20.14
N SER A 5 8.16 -40.23 -20.95
CA SER A 5 7.66 -38.95 -20.53
C SER A 5 6.51 -39.12 -19.54
N LYS A 6 6.67 -38.71 -18.29
CA LYS A 6 5.57 -38.59 -17.32
C LYS A 6 4.89 -37.25 -17.51
N ASN A 7 3.71 -37.29 -18.13
CA ASN A 7 2.77 -36.17 -18.10
C ASN A 7 2.26 -35.97 -16.68
N ILE A 8 2.61 -34.87 -16.07
CA ILE A 8 2.00 -34.40 -14.81
C ILE A 8 0.79 -33.56 -15.20
N SER A 9 -0.40 -34.15 -15.10
CA SER A 9 -1.66 -33.41 -15.24
C SER A 9 -1.98 -32.69 -13.94
N TYR A 10 -2.00 -31.35 -13.97
CA TYR A 10 -2.54 -30.56 -12.89
C TYR A 10 -4.07 -30.58 -12.99
N THR A 11 -4.72 -31.30 -12.12
CA THR A 11 -6.17 -31.23 -11.92
C THR A 11 -6.49 -30.00 -11.07
N THR A 12 -6.99 -28.94 -11.70
CA THR A 12 -7.60 -27.83 -11.02
C THR A 12 -8.89 -28.29 -10.34
N LYS A 13 -8.85 -28.51 -9.02
CA LYS A 13 -10.08 -28.71 -8.24
C LYS A 13 -10.84 -27.37 -8.21
N LYS A 14 -11.95 -27.31 -8.96
CA LYS A 14 -12.98 -26.26 -8.78
C LYS A 14 -13.56 -26.41 -7.36
N TYR A 15 -13.22 -25.46 -6.49
CA TYR A 15 -13.94 -25.32 -5.23
C TYR A 15 -15.34 -24.77 -5.53
N HIS A 16 -16.35 -25.62 -5.49
CA HIS A 16 -17.74 -25.19 -5.41
C HIS A 16 -17.93 -24.54 -4.03
N ARG A 17 -18.19 -23.22 -4.02
CA ARG A 17 -18.72 -22.56 -2.84
C ARG A 17 -20.07 -23.18 -2.51
N LYS A 18 -20.13 -24.04 -1.50
CA LYS A 18 -21.38 -24.39 -0.85
C LYS A 18 -21.92 -23.13 -0.17
N ASN A 19 -23.17 -22.76 -0.49
CA ASN A 19 -23.91 -21.74 0.23
C ASN A 19 -23.98 -22.12 1.70
N CYS A 20 -23.15 -21.53 2.54
CA CYS A 20 -23.39 -21.48 3.97
C CYS A 20 -24.31 -20.29 4.25
N SER A 21 -25.62 -20.57 4.25
CA SER A 21 -26.62 -19.73 4.86
C SER A 21 -26.59 -19.93 6.37
N SER A 22 -25.63 -19.36 7.07
CA SER A 22 -25.66 -19.19 8.51
C SER A 22 -25.16 -17.79 8.80
N GLY A 23 -26.09 -16.98 9.31
CA GLY A 23 -26.00 -15.62 9.77
C GLY A 23 -24.62 -15.09 10.13
N ILE A 24 -23.89 -14.59 9.14
CA ILE A 24 -22.90 -13.57 9.40
C ILE A 24 -23.70 -12.30 9.62
N GLU A 25 -23.93 -11.95 10.88
CA GLU A 25 -24.35 -10.60 11.22
C GLU A 25 -23.45 -9.65 10.44
N ARG A 26 -24.04 -8.82 9.59
CA ARG A 26 -23.29 -7.75 8.93
C ARG A 26 -22.74 -6.90 10.05
N VAL A 27 -21.45 -6.99 10.28
CA VAL A 27 -20.73 -6.03 11.11
C VAL A 27 -21.16 -4.65 10.58
N PRO A 28 -21.72 -3.79 11.43
CA PRO A 28 -22.20 -2.49 10.97
C PRO A 28 -21.05 -1.81 10.22
N ASN A 29 -21.40 -1.14 9.13
CA ASN A 29 -20.48 -0.46 8.23
C ASN A 29 -19.80 0.69 9.01
N MET A 30 -18.87 0.33 9.88
CA MET A 30 -18.04 1.29 10.58
C MET A 30 -17.00 1.75 9.55
N SER A 31 -17.23 2.93 8.98
CA SER A 31 -16.16 3.67 8.35
C SER A 31 -15.14 3.97 9.45
N THR A 32 -14.20 3.08 9.62
CA THR A 32 -13.22 3.11 10.72
C THR A 32 -12.03 3.99 10.38
N LEU A 33 -12.25 5.03 9.59
CA LEU A 33 -11.23 6.06 9.45
C LEU A 33 -11.08 6.75 10.82
N PRO A 34 -9.91 6.68 11.47
CA PRO A 34 -9.69 7.32 12.75
C PRO A 34 -10.05 8.80 12.67
N ALA A 35 -10.88 9.26 13.61
CA ALA A 35 -11.43 10.62 13.60
C ALA A 35 -10.32 11.68 13.64
N ASP A 36 -9.23 11.42 14.34
CA ASP A 36 -8.06 12.29 14.42
C ASP A 36 -7.32 12.41 13.08
N LEU A 37 -7.22 11.32 12.31
CA LEU A 37 -6.63 11.36 10.96
C LEU A 37 -7.53 12.13 9.99
N LYS A 38 -8.85 11.90 10.07
CA LYS A 38 -9.82 12.62 9.26
C LYS A 38 -9.76 14.12 9.55
N SER A 39 -9.78 14.52 10.82
CA SER A 39 -9.69 15.94 11.21
C SER A 39 -8.42 16.59 10.67
N LYS A 40 -7.26 15.97 10.85
CA LYS A 40 -5.99 16.48 10.31
C LYS A 40 -5.98 16.60 8.79
N ALA A 41 -6.55 15.63 8.08
CA ALA A 41 -6.63 15.69 6.63
C ALA A 41 -7.50 16.87 6.15
N LEU A 42 -8.58 17.16 6.87
CA LEU A 42 -9.48 18.29 6.57
C LEU A 42 -8.89 19.68 6.90
N GLU A 43 -7.87 19.75 7.75
CA GLU A 43 -7.13 20.97 8.05
C GLU A 43 -6.12 21.36 6.95
N THR A 44 -5.85 20.44 6.03
CA THR A 44 -4.92 20.66 4.91
C THR A 44 -5.68 20.94 3.60
N PRO A 45 -5.12 21.71 2.67
CA PRO A 45 -5.68 21.83 1.32
C PRO A 45 -5.80 20.45 0.66
N ASN A 46 -6.82 20.28 -0.20
CA ASN A 46 -6.94 19.05 -1.01
C ASN A 46 -5.66 18.78 -1.80
N ILE A 47 -5.30 17.51 -1.83
CA ILE A 47 -4.05 17.05 -2.44
C ILE A 47 -4.31 16.66 -3.89
N PRO A 48 -3.60 17.25 -4.89
CA PRO A 48 -3.69 16.79 -6.27
C PRO A 48 -3.32 15.32 -6.39
N ALA A 49 -4.21 14.52 -7.01
CA ALA A 49 -4.07 13.07 -7.09
C ALA A 49 -4.21 12.57 -8.54
N ALA A 50 -3.27 11.76 -8.99
CA ALA A 50 -3.34 11.03 -10.25
C ALA A 50 -3.99 9.66 -10.01
N VAL A 51 -5.17 9.43 -10.55
CA VAL A 51 -5.92 8.18 -10.38
C VAL A 51 -5.80 7.33 -11.62
N VAL A 52 -5.07 6.22 -11.54
CA VAL A 52 -4.70 5.40 -12.69
C VAL A 52 -5.72 4.29 -12.92
N CYS A 53 -6.28 4.21 -14.13
CA CYS A 53 -7.28 3.22 -14.55
C CYS A 53 -8.48 3.09 -13.57
N PRO A 54 -9.23 4.17 -13.30
CA PRO A 54 -10.38 4.13 -12.38
C PRO A 54 -11.65 3.60 -13.05
N ASN A 55 -11.58 2.47 -13.73
CA ASN A 55 -12.66 1.85 -14.49
C ASN A 55 -13.42 0.76 -13.71
N GLN A 56 -13.56 0.92 -12.40
CA GLN A 56 -14.38 0.09 -11.51
C GLN A 56 -15.22 0.96 -10.58
N GLU A 57 -16.44 0.51 -10.27
CA GLU A 57 -17.39 1.20 -9.39
C GLU A 57 -16.76 1.62 -8.06
N SER A 58 -16.15 0.66 -7.36
CA SER A 58 -15.55 0.88 -6.02
C SER A 58 -14.46 1.95 -6.02
N ILE A 59 -13.70 2.03 -7.12
CA ILE A 59 -12.60 3.00 -7.25
C ILE A 59 -13.16 4.38 -7.54
N LEU A 60 -14.07 4.51 -8.52
CA LEU A 60 -14.71 5.79 -8.84
C LEU A 60 -15.49 6.35 -7.65
N SER A 61 -16.26 5.50 -6.97
CA SER A 61 -17.02 5.91 -5.77
C SER A 61 -16.09 6.43 -4.67
N ALA A 62 -14.98 5.74 -4.39
CA ALA A 62 -14.02 6.18 -3.38
C ALA A 62 -13.33 7.51 -3.77
N VAL A 63 -13.02 7.69 -5.05
CA VAL A 63 -12.39 8.92 -5.56
C VAL A 63 -13.37 10.10 -5.51
N ILE A 64 -14.64 9.88 -5.86
CA ILE A 64 -15.71 10.89 -5.75
C ILE A 64 -15.91 11.28 -4.28
N GLU A 65 -15.98 10.30 -3.37
CA GLU A 65 -16.08 10.56 -1.93
C GLU A 65 -14.88 11.37 -1.43
N GLY A 66 -13.66 11.00 -1.79
CA GLY A 66 -12.45 11.74 -1.43
C GLY A 66 -12.44 13.18 -1.92
N LYS A 67 -12.96 13.45 -3.14
CA LYS A 67 -13.14 14.80 -3.67
C LYS A 67 -14.21 15.57 -2.91
N ASN A 68 -15.38 14.96 -2.68
CA ASN A 68 -16.49 15.58 -1.96
C ASN A 68 -16.12 15.92 -0.50
N MET A 69 -15.23 15.15 0.10
CA MET A 69 -14.68 15.42 1.42
C MET A 69 -13.53 16.44 1.42
N ASN A 70 -13.17 17.03 0.28
CA ASN A 70 -12.02 17.94 0.13
C ASN A 70 -10.68 17.33 0.59
N LEU A 71 -10.49 16.04 0.40
CA LEU A 71 -9.24 15.36 0.72
C LEU A 71 -8.28 15.35 -0.47
N ILE A 72 -8.82 15.18 -1.68
CA ILE A 72 -8.05 15.10 -2.92
C ILE A 72 -8.68 15.95 -4.03
N ASP A 73 -7.83 16.41 -4.95
CA ASP A 73 -8.23 16.93 -6.25
C ASP A 73 -7.78 15.96 -7.34
N PRO A 74 -8.66 15.04 -7.79
CA PRO A 74 -8.28 13.93 -8.64
C PRO A 74 -8.29 14.28 -10.13
N THR A 75 -7.25 13.84 -10.85
CA THR A 75 -7.23 13.66 -12.30
C THR A 75 -7.36 12.18 -12.61
N LEU A 76 -8.39 11.79 -13.35
CA LEU A 76 -8.63 10.42 -13.80
C LEU A 76 -7.77 10.14 -15.03
N ILE A 77 -7.03 9.03 -15.05
CA ILE A 77 -6.11 8.69 -16.15
C ILE A 77 -6.43 7.29 -16.64
N GLY A 78 -6.73 7.17 -17.93
CA GLY A 78 -7.05 5.89 -18.54
C GLY A 78 -7.95 6.01 -19.75
N ASN A 79 -8.51 4.90 -20.22
CA ASN A 79 -9.44 4.90 -21.32
C ASN A 79 -10.73 5.65 -20.93
N LYS A 80 -10.93 6.84 -21.51
CA LYS A 80 -12.02 7.75 -21.21
C LYS A 80 -13.39 7.11 -21.43
N SER A 81 -13.53 6.31 -22.49
CA SER A 81 -14.78 5.61 -22.79
C SER A 81 -15.14 4.63 -21.68
N LEU A 82 -14.18 3.80 -21.22
CA LEU A 82 -14.41 2.85 -20.15
C LEU A 82 -14.72 3.55 -18.82
N ILE A 83 -14.02 4.63 -18.50
CA ILE A 83 -14.27 5.42 -17.27
C ILE A 83 -15.68 6.02 -17.32
N THR A 84 -16.07 6.60 -18.46
CA THR A 84 -17.39 7.22 -18.63
C THR A 84 -18.51 6.18 -18.62
N GLU A 85 -18.31 5.03 -19.25
CA GLU A 85 -19.25 3.92 -19.24
C GLU A 85 -19.46 3.38 -17.83
N THR A 86 -18.36 3.18 -17.09
CA THR A 86 -18.43 2.76 -15.68
C THR A 86 -19.21 3.76 -14.85
N ALA A 87 -18.92 5.05 -14.97
CA ALA A 87 -19.65 6.09 -14.25
C ALA A 87 -21.15 6.08 -14.58
N LYS A 88 -21.52 5.94 -15.85
CA LYS A 88 -22.90 5.86 -16.31
C LYS A 88 -23.62 4.63 -15.76
N ASN A 89 -22.99 3.46 -15.82
CA ASN A 89 -23.57 2.19 -15.37
C ASN A 89 -23.91 2.19 -13.87
N PHE A 90 -23.14 2.93 -13.08
CA PHE A 90 -23.33 3.02 -11.63
C PHE A 90 -23.90 4.38 -11.16
N SER A 91 -24.37 5.21 -12.09
CA SER A 91 -24.95 6.53 -11.80
C SER A 91 -24.02 7.44 -10.98
N LEU A 92 -22.72 7.40 -11.28
CA LEU A 92 -21.69 8.21 -10.64
C LEU A 92 -21.46 9.50 -11.43
N ASP A 93 -21.48 10.64 -10.76
CA ASP A 93 -21.22 11.94 -11.40
C ASP A 93 -19.72 12.24 -11.43
N ILE A 94 -19.16 12.24 -12.62
CA ILE A 94 -17.78 12.59 -12.90
C ILE A 94 -17.63 13.83 -13.81
N SER A 95 -18.71 14.60 -13.97
CA SER A 95 -18.75 15.78 -14.87
C SER A 95 -17.69 16.84 -14.52
N ASN A 96 -17.34 16.95 -13.26
CA ASN A 96 -16.36 17.91 -12.73
C ASN A 96 -14.95 17.31 -12.53
N PHE A 97 -14.63 16.23 -13.25
CA PHE A 97 -13.32 15.59 -13.17
C PHE A 97 -12.53 15.81 -14.46
N ASN A 98 -11.25 16.13 -14.33
CA ASN A 98 -10.32 16.05 -15.45
C ASN A 98 -10.07 14.59 -15.78
N ILE A 99 -10.15 14.25 -17.08
CA ILE A 99 -9.83 12.91 -17.57
C ILE A 99 -8.71 13.05 -18.61
N GLU A 100 -7.57 12.45 -18.31
CA GLU A 100 -6.45 12.29 -19.22
C GLU A 100 -6.61 10.95 -19.95
N GLU A 101 -6.76 11.03 -21.28
CA GLU A 101 -6.90 9.84 -22.13
C GLU A 101 -5.59 9.06 -22.15
N ALA A 102 -5.67 7.75 -21.98
CA ALA A 102 -4.55 6.85 -22.13
C ALA A 102 -4.99 5.60 -22.91
N LYS A 103 -4.11 5.11 -23.78
CA LYS A 103 -4.39 3.99 -24.69
C LYS A 103 -4.42 2.63 -24.01
N ASP A 104 -3.61 2.45 -22.95
CA ASP A 104 -3.46 1.20 -22.22
C ASP A 104 -3.01 1.46 -20.76
N GLU A 105 -2.77 0.39 -20.00
CA GLU A 105 -2.35 0.47 -18.58
C GLU A 105 -0.94 1.06 -18.44
N GLU A 106 -0.01 0.71 -19.34
CA GLU A 106 1.36 1.22 -19.32
C GLU A 106 1.40 2.72 -19.59
N ASP A 107 0.61 3.18 -20.56
CA ASP A 107 0.48 4.60 -20.88
C ASP A 107 -0.17 5.35 -19.73
N SER A 108 -1.23 4.80 -19.13
CA SER A 108 -1.88 5.38 -17.95
C SER A 108 -0.92 5.55 -16.76
N ALA A 109 -0.09 4.54 -16.50
CA ALA A 109 0.92 4.58 -15.46
C ALA A 109 2.02 5.62 -15.78
N SER A 110 2.41 5.74 -17.05
CA SER A 110 3.44 6.69 -17.49
C SER A 110 2.93 8.13 -17.38
N ILE A 111 1.70 8.42 -17.81
CA ILE A 111 1.08 9.74 -17.67
C ILE A 111 1.00 10.14 -16.18
N ALA A 112 0.57 9.22 -15.29
CA ALA A 112 0.50 9.49 -13.86
C ALA A 112 1.88 9.83 -13.26
N CYS A 113 2.92 9.11 -13.67
CA CYS A 113 4.29 9.40 -13.25
C CYS A 113 4.79 10.75 -13.80
N GLN A 114 4.46 11.07 -15.03
CA GLN A 114 4.85 12.33 -15.67
C GLN A 114 4.21 13.53 -14.94
N ILE A 115 2.90 13.53 -14.73
CA ILE A 115 2.22 14.65 -14.05
C ILE A 115 2.67 14.78 -12.58
N SER A 116 3.11 13.68 -11.97
CA SER A 116 3.72 13.71 -10.63
C SER A 116 5.12 14.31 -10.65
N ASN A 117 5.95 14.00 -11.64
CA ASN A 117 7.25 14.64 -11.86
C ASN A 117 7.11 16.15 -12.11
N GLU A 118 6.08 16.55 -12.83
CA GLU A 118 5.75 17.96 -13.10
C GLU A 118 5.15 18.68 -11.88
N ASN A 119 5.06 18.04 -10.73
CA ASN A 119 4.42 18.54 -9.51
C ASN A 119 2.92 18.88 -9.63
N LYS A 120 2.25 18.42 -10.68
CA LYS A 120 0.80 18.55 -10.87
C LYS A 120 0.01 17.52 -10.07
N SER A 121 0.67 16.46 -9.58
CA SER A 121 0.11 15.49 -8.65
C SER A 121 1.10 15.22 -7.51
N LYS A 122 0.56 14.98 -6.31
CA LYS A 122 1.34 14.61 -5.12
C LYS A 122 1.10 13.19 -4.67
N ILE A 123 0.03 12.57 -5.18
CA ILE A 123 -0.37 11.19 -4.85
C ILE A 123 -0.73 10.49 -6.15
N ILE A 124 -0.24 9.26 -6.31
CA ILE A 124 -0.69 8.35 -7.37
C ILE A 124 -1.59 7.30 -6.71
N ILE A 125 -2.84 7.25 -7.14
CA ILE A 125 -3.84 6.27 -6.66
C ILE A 125 -3.97 5.18 -7.71
N LYS A 126 -3.62 3.97 -7.34
CA LYS A 126 -3.75 2.80 -8.19
C LYS A 126 -5.20 2.35 -8.28
N GLY A 127 -5.75 2.35 -9.48
CA GLY A 127 -7.04 1.76 -9.79
C GLY A 127 -6.92 0.32 -10.29
N ASN A 128 -7.63 0.01 -11.38
CA ASN A 128 -7.72 -1.33 -11.97
C ASN A 128 -6.59 -1.59 -12.96
N LEU A 129 -5.37 -1.74 -12.47
CA LEU A 129 -4.21 -2.19 -13.26
C LEU A 129 -3.32 -3.08 -12.39
N HIS A 130 -2.43 -3.82 -13.01
CA HIS A 130 -1.46 -4.63 -12.27
C HIS A 130 -0.43 -3.75 -11.54
N THR A 131 -0.10 -4.13 -10.30
CA THR A 131 0.82 -3.35 -9.46
C THR A 131 2.22 -3.26 -10.06
N ASP A 132 2.68 -4.31 -10.74
CA ASP A 132 3.99 -4.33 -11.40
C ASP A 132 4.08 -3.34 -12.57
N ILE A 133 2.98 -3.10 -13.32
CA ILE A 133 2.93 -2.10 -14.38
C ILE A 133 3.14 -0.70 -13.80
N LEU A 134 2.38 -0.35 -12.77
CA LEU A 134 2.55 0.94 -12.09
C LEU A 134 3.96 1.08 -11.52
N MET A 135 4.47 0.05 -10.83
CA MET A 135 5.79 0.09 -10.22
C MET A 135 6.91 0.19 -11.25
N ARG A 136 6.82 -0.51 -12.38
CA ARG A 136 7.79 -0.38 -13.47
C ARG A 136 7.86 1.06 -14.00
N SER A 137 6.72 1.71 -14.20
CA SER A 137 6.68 3.13 -14.62
C SER A 137 7.24 4.04 -13.51
N TYR A 138 6.81 3.86 -12.27
CA TYR A 138 7.27 4.67 -11.14
C TYR A 138 8.80 4.62 -10.93
N LEU A 139 9.43 3.47 -11.19
CA LEU A 139 10.87 3.25 -11.01
C LEU A 139 11.72 3.77 -12.17
N LYS A 140 11.13 4.23 -13.28
CA LYS A 140 11.88 4.78 -14.40
C LYS A 140 12.58 6.08 -13.98
N LYS A 141 13.86 6.17 -14.31
CA LYS A 141 14.69 7.34 -13.99
C LYS A 141 14.19 8.64 -14.63
N GLU A 142 13.57 8.54 -15.80
CA GLU A 142 13.04 9.68 -16.55
C GLU A 142 11.99 10.49 -15.78
N PHE A 143 11.22 9.84 -14.89
CA PHE A 143 10.22 10.51 -14.09
C PHE A 143 10.75 11.12 -12.80
N ASN A 144 12.00 10.82 -12.42
CA ASN A 144 12.67 11.40 -11.26
C ASN A 144 11.84 11.39 -9.96
N LEU A 145 11.04 10.32 -9.74
CA LEU A 145 10.17 10.17 -8.58
C LEU A 145 10.88 9.55 -7.37
N LEU A 146 12.11 9.08 -7.55
CA LEU A 146 12.92 8.47 -6.50
C LEU A 146 13.85 9.50 -5.90
N ASP A 147 13.82 9.64 -4.58
CA ASP A 147 14.72 10.52 -3.82
C ASP A 147 15.97 9.80 -3.25
N GLY A 148 16.36 8.71 -3.89
CA GLY A 148 17.50 7.86 -3.46
C GLY A 148 17.16 6.89 -2.33
N ARG A 149 15.94 6.90 -1.80
CA ARG A 149 15.49 5.96 -0.77
C ARG A 149 14.79 4.75 -1.37
N ARG A 150 14.83 3.65 -0.62
CA ARG A 150 14.08 2.45 -0.98
C ARG A 150 12.59 2.65 -0.74
N LEU A 151 11.77 2.30 -1.72
CA LEU A 151 10.32 2.23 -1.52
C LEU A 151 9.98 1.12 -0.53
N SER A 152 8.96 1.35 0.29
CA SER A 152 8.39 0.35 1.18
C SER A 152 6.89 0.51 1.30
N HIS A 153 6.21 -0.58 1.62
CA HIS A 153 4.77 -0.61 1.82
C HIS A 153 4.44 -0.50 3.30
N ILE A 154 3.40 0.26 3.66
CA ILE A 154 2.91 0.39 5.03
C ILE A 154 1.41 0.14 5.06
N TRP A 155 0.97 -0.83 5.86
CA TRP A 155 -0.41 -1.00 6.27
C TRP A 155 -0.68 -0.22 7.55
N HIS A 156 -1.72 0.61 7.56
CA HIS A 156 -2.28 1.22 8.77
C HIS A 156 -3.49 0.40 9.21
N MET A 157 -3.38 -0.29 10.33
CA MET A 157 -4.40 -1.19 10.85
C MET A 157 -5.08 -0.54 12.05
N THR A 158 -6.41 -0.51 12.03
CA THR A 158 -7.24 -0.09 13.16
C THR A 158 -8.26 -1.18 13.46
N THR A 159 -8.40 -1.52 14.72
CA THR A 159 -9.45 -2.42 15.20
C THR A 159 -10.03 -1.87 16.50
N PRO A 160 -11.29 -2.20 16.85
CA PRO A 160 -11.87 -1.77 18.12
C PRO A 160 -11.08 -2.19 19.36
N GLN A 161 -10.30 -3.28 19.25
CA GLN A 161 -9.48 -3.82 20.32
C GLN A 161 -8.14 -3.08 20.47
N LEU A 162 -7.66 -2.44 19.42
CA LEU A 162 -6.40 -1.72 19.44
C LEU A 162 -6.63 -0.27 19.91
N LYS A 163 -6.15 0.06 21.09
CA LYS A 163 -6.18 1.44 21.62
C LYS A 163 -5.26 2.40 20.85
N LYS A 164 -4.34 1.88 20.07
CA LYS A 164 -3.35 2.62 19.26
C LYS A 164 -3.29 2.02 17.87
N PRO A 165 -2.99 2.80 16.83
CA PRO A 165 -2.81 2.26 15.49
C PRO A 165 -1.64 1.28 15.44
N LEU A 166 -1.80 0.21 14.66
CA LEU A 166 -0.74 -0.73 14.32
C LEU A 166 -0.31 -0.50 12.88
N PHE A 167 0.97 -0.29 12.65
CA PHE A 167 1.56 -0.18 11.32
C PHE A 167 2.34 -1.46 11.02
N ILE A 168 2.09 -2.06 9.87
CA ILE A 168 2.80 -3.25 9.40
C ILE A 168 3.56 -2.90 8.13
N THR A 169 4.87 -3.15 8.10
CA THR A 169 5.77 -2.89 6.98
C THR A 169 6.90 -3.93 6.95
N ASP A 170 7.52 -4.28 5.85
CA ASP A 170 7.06 -4.20 4.46
C ASP A 170 6.40 -5.52 4.10
N GLY A 171 5.15 -5.47 3.70
CA GLY A 171 4.39 -6.68 3.41
C GLY A 171 4.25 -6.98 1.90
N ALA A 172 4.76 -6.10 1.00
CA ALA A 172 4.37 -6.20 -0.40
C ALA A 172 5.43 -5.81 -1.45
N LEU A 173 6.40 -4.96 -1.14
CA LEU A 173 7.30 -4.40 -2.15
C LEU A 173 8.70 -5.03 -2.18
N ASN A 174 9.25 -5.38 -1.03
CA ASN A 174 10.62 -5.87 -0.95
C ASN A 174 10.64 -7.38 -0.68
N VAL A 175 10.95 -8.15 -1.71
CA VAL A 175 11.11 -9.61 -1.61
C VAL A 175 12.52 -9.92 -1.11
N LEU A 176 12.64 -10.68 -0.01
CA LEU A 176 13.93 -11.04 0.63
C LEU A 176 14.87 -9.84 0.84
N PRO A 177 14.42 -8.78 1.53
CA PRO A 177 15.23 -7.59 1.73
C PRO A 177 16.45 -7.90 2.62
N ARG A 178 17.64 -7.44 2.18
CA ARG A 178 18.88 -7.50 2.98
C ARG A 178 18.81 -6.52 4.16
N VAL A 179 19.72 -6.65 5.10
CA VAL A 179 19.79 -5.83 6.32
C VAL A 179 19.77 -4.33 6.03
N ASP A 180 20.54 -3.88 5.02
CA ASP A 180 20.60 -2.48 4.59
C ASP A 180 19.23 -1.98 4.07
N ILE A 181 18.51 -2.83 3.36
CA ILE A 181 17.14 -2.52 2.88
C ILE A 181 16.13 -2.54 4.03
N LYS A 182 16.21 -3.51 4.94
CA LYS A 182 15.37 -3.56 6.15
C LYS A 182 15.54 -2.30 7.01
N LEU A 183 16.76 -1.79 7.12
CA LEU A 183 17.02 -0.53 7.82
C LEU A 183 16.35 0.67 7.13
N GLN A 184 16.35 0.72 5.80
CA GLN A 184 15.66 1.78 5.06
C GLN A 184 14.13 1.68 5.22
N ILE A 185 13.57 0.47 5.19
CA ILE A 185 12.16 0.21 5.48
C ILE A 185 11.78 0.73 6.87
N LEU A 186 12.61 0.43 7.88
CA LEU A 186 12.42 0.92 9.24
C LEU A 186 12.44 2.45 9.29
N LYS A 187 13.41 3.10 8.63
CA LYS A 187 13.49 4.57 8.54
C LYS A 187 12.23 5.18 7.92
N ASN A 188 11.73 4.59 6.84
CA ASN A 188 10.49 5.03 6.20
C ASN A 188 9.29 4.93 7.17
N ALA A 189 9.17 3.82 7.89
CA ALA A 189 8.09 3.62 8.86
C ALA A 189 8.16 4.63 10.02
N VAL A 190 9.34 4.88 10.57
CA VAL A 190 9.54 5.89 11.63
C VAL A 190 9.21 7.29 11.12
N GLN A 191 9.66 7.64 9.91
CA GLN A 191 9.32 8.93 9.31
C GLN A 191 7.82 9.09 9.07
N PHE A 192 7.14 8.04 8.61
CA PHE A 192 5.70 8.01 8.45
C PHE A 192 4.98 8.25 9.79
N CYS A 193 5.37 7.54 10.85
CA CYS A 193 4.82 7.74 12.19
C CYS A 193 5.03 9.19 12.67
N ASN A 194 6.20 9.76 12.45
CA ASN A 194 6.48 11.17 12.81
C ASN A 194 5.55 12.16 12.09
N LYS A 195 5.21 11.89 10.82
CA LYS A 195 4.23 12.70 10.07
C LYS A 195 2.81 12.59 10.65
N LEU A 196 2.50 11.50 11.32
CA LEU A 196 1.25 11.32 12.07
C LEU A 196 1.33 11.84 13.52
N ASN A 197 2.37 12.61 13.89
CA ASN A 197 2.65 13.13 15.24
C ASN A 197 2.94 12.03 16.29
N ILE A 198 3.39 10.86 15.85
CA ILE A 198 3.92 9.81 16.73
C ILE A 198 5.43 9.99 16.79
N SER A 199 5.91 10.85 17.68
CA SER A 199 7.30 11.34 17.71
C SER A 199 8.34 10.26 18.03
N LYS A 200 7.96 9.23 18.77
CA LYS A 200 8.86 8.14 19.15
C LYS A 200 8.13 6.78 19.09
N PRO A 201 7.90 6.24 17.88
CA PRO A 201 7.16 4.99 17.72
C PRO A 201 7.88 3.81 18.35
N LYS A 202 7.10 2.81 18.81
CA LYS A 202 7.62 1.50 19.17
C LYS A 202 7.69 0.65 17.91
N VAL A 203 8.85 0.08 17.65
CA VAL A 203 9.11 -0.74 16.44
C VAL A 203 9.59 -2.12 16.87
N ALA A 204 8.84 -3.15 16.47
CA ALA A 204 9.24 -4.54 16.59
C ALA A 204 9.77 -5.04 15.24
N ILE A 205 10.97 -5.61 15.23
CA ILE A 205 11.52 -6.28 14.05
C ILE A 205 11.20 -7.76 14.18
N LEU A 206 10.22 -8.21 13.39
CA LEU A 206 9.62 -9.52 13.58
C LEU A 206 10.51 -10.67 13.13
N SER A 207 10.47 -11.75 13.89
CA SER A 207 11.01 -13.06 13.56
C SER A 207 10.15 -14.15 14.23
N GLY A 208 10.49 -15.42 14.01
CA GLY A 208 9.85 -16.55 14.70
C GLY A 208 10.44 -16.86 16.10
N THR A 209 11.38 -16.04 16.58
CA THR A 209 12.05 -16.20 17.90
C THR A 209 12.56 -14.86 18.38
N GLU A 210 12.83 -14.74 19.67
CA GLU A 210 13.44 -13.56 20.31
C GLU A 210 14.98 -13.66 20.36
N ASP A 211 15.53 -14.85 20.17
CA ASP A 211 16.98 -15.04 20.11
C ASP A 211 17.49 -15.07 18.66
N PRO A 212 18.66 -14.47 18.38
CA PRO A 212 19.30 -14.60 17.08
C PRO A 212 19.85 -16.01 16.88
N ILE A 213 19.25 -16.75 15.97
CA ILE A 213 19.60 -18.15 15.66
C ILE A 213 20.05 -18.23 14.19
N GLU A 214 21.23 -18.80 13.91
CA GLU A 214 21.77 -18.87 12.55
C GLU A 214 20.89 -19.65 11.57
N SER A 215 20.21 -20.69 12.07
CA SER A 215 19.22 -21.46 11.26
C SER A 215 17.96 -20.65 10.91
N MET A 216 17.77 -19.48 11.51
CA MET A 216 16.65 -18.56 11.25
C MET A 216 17.21 -17.18 10.84
N PRO A 217 17.57 -16.97 9.57
CA PRO A 217 18.22 -15.72 9.11
C PRO A 217 17.45 -14.45 9.46
N SER A 218 16.11 -14.51 9.56
CA SER A 218 15.28 -13.37 9.95
C SER A 218 15.62 -12.85 11.35
N SER A 219 15.98 -13.73 12.30
CA SER A 219 16.34 -13.34 13.67
C SER A 219 17.71 -12.68 13.74
N VAL A 220 18.68 -13.19 12.96
CA VAL A 220 20.01 -12.60 12.83
C VAL A 220 19.93 -11.22 12.17
N ASP A 221 19.16 -11.11 11.11
CA ASP A 221 18.91 -9.84 10.42
C ASP A 221 18.24 -8.82 11.34
N ALA A 222 17.23 -9.24 12.11
CA ALA A 222 16.50 -8.37 13.03
C ALA A 222 17.44 -7.75 14.07
N LYS A 223 18.34 -8.54 14.65
CA LYS A 223 19.37 -8.05 15.57
C LYS A 223 20.29 -7.03 14.90
N LYS A 224 20.81 -7.35 13.71
CA LYS A 224 21.68 -6.44 12.95
C LYS A 224 20.99 -5.12 12.61
N VAL A 225 19.72 -5.16 12.20
CA VAL A 225 18.95 -3.94 11.90
C VAL A 225 18.75 -3.10 13.16
N MET A 226 18.46 -3.72 14.31
CA MET A 226 18.34 -3.03 15.59
C MET A 226 19.67 -2.35 15.98
N GLU A 227 20.80 -3.04 15.87
CA GLU A 227 22.13 -2.49 16.16
C GLU A 227 22.47 -1.29 15.26
N LEU A 228 22.20 -1.40 13.95
CA LEU A 228 22.39 -0.32 12.99
C LEU A 228 21.49 0.88 13.28
N ALA A 229 20.22 0.62 13.61
CA ALA A 229 19.26 1.67 13.96
C ALA A 229 19.70 2.44 15.22
N PHE A 230 20.26 1.74 16.20
CA PHE A 230 20.84 2.35 17.40
C PHE A 230 22.07 3.20 17.06
N LYS A 231 23.01 2.65 16.25
CA LYS A 231 24.21 3.37 15.78
C LYS A 231 23.86 4.66 15.03
N GLU A 232 22.81 4.62 14.21
CA GLU A 232 22.31 5.78 13.45
C GLU A 232 21.42 6.72 14.27
N LYS A 233 21.20 6.43 15.55
CA LYS A 233 20.38 7.23 16.48
C LYS A 233 18.95 7.48 15.97
N ILE A 234 18.33 6.44 15.38
CA ILE A 234 16.94 6.55 14.90
C ILE A 234 16.02 6.81 16.09
N ASN A 235 15.20 7.87 16.02
CA ASN A 235 14.33 8.29 17.11
C ASN A 235 13.08 7.41 17.23
N ALA A 236 13.24 6.19 17.74
CA ALA A 236 12.19 5.22 17.99
C ALA A 236 12.61 4.27 19.12
N PHE A 237 11.65 3.59 19.75
CA PHE A 237 11.94 2.43 20.61
C PHE A 237 11.98 1.20 19.70
N ILE A 238 13.16 0.66 19.43
CA ILE A 238 13.36 -0.43 18.47
C ILE A 238 13.80 -1.67 19.22
N HIS A 239 13.11 -2.79 18.99
CA HIS A 239 13.47 -4.09 19.52
C HIS A 239 13.33 -5.18 18.46
N GLY A 240 14.19 -6.17 18.50
CA GLY A 240 14.18 -7.33 17.60
C GLY A 240 15.44 -8.19 17.79
N PRO A 241 15.30 -9.49 17.48
CA PRO A 241 14.10 -10.16 16.95
C PRO A 241 12.97 -10.26 17.99
N LEU A 242 11.72 -10.26 17.52
CA LEU A 242 10.53 -10.49 18.33
C LEU A 242 9.53 -11.38 17.61
N ALA A 243 8.89 -12.30 18.30
CA ALA A 243 7.69 -12.97 17.82
C ALA A 243 6.49 -12.00 17.81
N PHE A 244 5.50 -12.26 16.94
CA PHE A 244 4.40 -11.30 16.74
C PHE A 244 3.55 -11.10 18.00
N ASP A 245 3.25 -12.17 18.73
CA ASP A 245 2.48 -12.12 19.98
C ASP A 245 3.15 -11.22 21.03
N ASN A 246 4.47 -11.32 21.17
CA ASN A 246 5.25 -10.47 22.08
C ASN A 246 5.37 -9.03 21.58
N ALA A 247 5.31 -8.83 20.28
CA ALA A 247 5.38 -7.48 19.69
C ALA A 247 4.10 -6.66 19.92
N VAL A 248 2.94 -7.31 20.13
CA VAL A 248 1.62 -6.66 20.27
C VAL A 248 1.02 -6.75 21.68
N SER A 249 1.67 -7.45 22.61
CA SER A 249 1.24 -7.60 24.00
C SER A 249 1.55 -6.39 24.89
#